data_2c9838c52abfd2f23cb7c1d0c94f3188
#
_entry.id   2c9838c52abfd2f23cb7c1d0c94f3188
#
_cell.length_a   1.000
_cell.length_b   1.000
_cell.length_c   1.000
_cell.angle_alpha   90.00
_cell.angle_beta   90.00
_cell.angle_gamma   90.00
#
_symmetry.space_group_name_H-M   'P 1'
#
loop_
_entity.id
_entity.type
_entity.pdbx_description
1 polymer ?
#
loop_
_entity_poly.entity_id
_entity_poly.type
_entity_poly.pdbx_seq_one_letter_code
_entity_poly.pdbx_strand_id
1 'polypeptide(L)'
;MTYIKTKLKRSIDIDAIITLHYFEYMKNFEFKGESHNFWEFLYVDKGTIAVRADDTWTTLKTGDIIFHQPNEFHAIKSIGKDSPNLVVMSFTCDSPAMDFFIRRNFTLSMEERSMISQIIIEARQTFSTPMHIPSVE
;
A
#
# COMPACT_ATOMS: atom_id res chain seq x y z
N MET A 1 -22.04 -41.95 -9.38
CA MET A 1 -20.78 -41.36 -8.86
C MET A 1 -21.10 -40.11 -8.08
N THR A 2 -20.60 -39.96 -6.87
CA THR A 2 -20.84 -38.84 -6.02
C THR A 2 -19.59 -37.95 -5.97
N TYR A 3 -19.77 -36.66 -6.19
CA TYR A 3 -18.69 -35.68 -6.13
C TYR A 3 -18.75 -34.95 -4.81
N ILE A 4 -17.59 -34.77 -4.20
CA ILE A 4 -17.41 -33.99 -2.97
C ILE A 4 -16.87 -32.62 -3.34
N LYS A 5 -17.57 -31.56 -2.92
CA LYS A 5 -17.11 -30.18 -3.12
C LYS A 5 -16.18 -29.78 -2.00
N THR A 6 -15.02 -29.25 -2.35
CA THR A 6 -14.11 -28.63 -1.39
C THR A 6 -14.30 -27.14 -1.42
N LYS A 7 -14.73 -26.55 -0.32
CA LYS A 7 -14.86 -25.09 -0.19
C LYS A 7 -13.48 -24.51 0.06
N LEU A 8 -13.11 -23.53 -0.74
CA LEU A 8 -11.87 -22.78 -0.54
C LEU A 8 -12.07 -21.77 0.58
N LYS A 9 -11.14 -21.73 1.50
CA LYS A 9 -11.15 -20.77 2.60
C LYS A 9 -10.55 -19.45 2.10
N ARG A 10 -11.32 -18.36 2.23
CA ARG A 10 -10.82 -17.01 1.95
C ARG A 10 -10.34 -16.40 3.25
N SER A 11 -9.04 -16.11 3.34
CA SER A 11 -8.46 -15.46 4.52
C SER A 11 -8.61 -13.95 4.46
N ILE A 12 -8.46 -13.38 3.27
CA ILE A 12 -8.58 -11.93 3.04
C ILE A 12 -9.45 -11.73 1.81
N ASP A 13 -10.47 -10.88 1.96
CA ASP A 13 -11.42 -10.58 0.91
C ASP A 13 -11.52 -9.06 0.79
N ILE A 14 -10.86 -8.50 -0.22
CA ILE A 14 -10.89 -7.05 -0.45
C ILE A 14 -12.20 -6.69 -1.11
N ASP A 15 -12.95 -5.80 -0.46
CA ASP A 15 -14.27 -5.38 -0.90
C ASP A 15 -14.21 -4.36 -2.03
N ALA A 16 -13.41 -3.31 -1.87
CA ALA A 16 -13.30 -2.25 -2.87
C ALA A 16 -11.92 -1.60 -2.83
N ILE A 17 -11.46 -1.14 -3.98
CA ILE A 17 -10.27 -0.29 -4.09
C ILE A 17 -10.75 1.16 -4.13
N ILE A 18 -10.20 2.00 -3.25
CA ILE A 18 -10.55 3.41 -3.16
C ILE A 18 -9.61 4.24 -4.03
N THR A 19 -8.31 4.07 -3.83
CA THR A 19 -7.28 4.77 -4.61
C THR A 19 -6.12 3.84 -4.91
N LEU A 20 -5.42 4.11 -6.01
CA LEU A 20 -4.17 3.47 -6.34
C LEU A 20 -3.28 4.49 -7.04
N HIS A 21 -2.12 4.77 -6.43
CA HIS A 21 -1.17 5.74 -6.94
C HIS A 21 0.19 5.12 -7.15
N TYR A 22 0.87 5.55 -8.20
CA TYR A 22 2.29 5.30 -8.41
C TYR A 22 2.97 6.66 -8.54
N PHE A 23 3.70 7.06 -7.49
CA PHE A 23 4.44 8.33 -7.46
C PHE A 23 5.90 8.07 -7.83
N GLU A 24 6.38 8.77 -8.85
CA GLU A 24 7.74 8.63 -9.34
C GLU A 24 8.57 9.87 -9.01
N TYR A 25 9.84 9.63 -8.66
CA TYR A 25 10.83 10.68 -8.45
C TYR A 25 10.39 11.75 -7.45
N MET A 26 9.77 11.33 -6.37
CA MET A 26 9.34 12.24 -5.32
C MET A 26 10.55 12.77 -4.55
N LYS A 27 10.77 14.08 -4.62
CA LYS A 27 11.96 14.72 -4.09
C LYS A 27 11.58 15.86 -3.17
N ASN A 28 12.23 15.94 -2.00
CA ASN A 28 12.03 17.02 -1.04
C ASN A 28 10.55 17.25 -0.69
N PHE A 29 9.83 16.16 -0.45
CA PHE A 29 8.41 16.26 -0.13
C PHE A 29 8.13 15.91 1.33
N GLU A 30 7.02 16.44 1.82
CA GLU A 30 6.46 16.10 3.12
C GLU A 30 4.95 16.07 3.00
N PHE A 31 4.36 14.92 3.34
CA PHE A 31 2.92 14.79 3.52
C PHE A 31 2.66 14.75 5.01
N LYS A 32 2.02 15.80 5.54
CA LYS A 32 1.87 16.00 6.99
C LYS A 32 0.94 15.02 7.66
N GLY A 33 0.12 14.33 6.88
CA GLY A 33 -0.62 13.20 7.36
C GLY A 33 -2.11 13.36 7.36
N GLU A 34 -2.76 12.21 7.49
CA GLU A 34 -4.20 12.07 7.57
C GLU A 34 -4.56 10.78 8.28
N SER A 35 -5.83 10.63 8.60
CA SER A 35 -6.42 9.35 8.98
C SER A 35 -7.72 9.18 8.20
N HIS A 36 -8.08 7.93 7.90
CA HIS A 36 -9.30 7.60 7.19
C HIS A 36 -9.79 6.22 7.61
N ASN A 37 -11.05 5.92 7.34
CA ASN A 37 -11.69 4.72 7.85
C ASN A 37 -11.53 3.49 6.94
N PHE A 38 -10.44 3.41 6.21
CA PHE A 38 -10.12 2.28 5.35
C PHE A 38 -8.63 1.96 5.42
N TRP A 39 -8.26 0.80 4.91
CA TRP A 39 -6.88 0.34 4.86
C TRP A 39 -6.10 1.06 3.78
N GLU A 40 -4.79 1.21 4.01
CA GLU A 40 -3.86 1.70 3.01
C GLU A 40 -2.53 0.97 3.16
N PHE A 41 -1.91 0.60 2.03
CA PHE A 41 -0.51 0.21 2.08
C PHE A 41 0.35 1.19 1.31
N LEU A 42 1.59 1.32 1.74
CA LEU A 42 2.63 2.06 1.06
C LEU A 42 3.80 1.13 0.81
N TYR A 43 4.20 1.01 -0.43
CA TYR A 43 5.32 0.19 -0.88
C TYR A 43 6.39 1.07 -1.50
N VAL A 44 7.67 0.85 -1.11
CA VAL A 44 8.80 1.57 -1.66
C VAL A 44 9.37 0.80 -2.84
N ASP A 45 9.06 1.26 -4.05
CA ASP A 45 9.54 0.64 -5.27
C ASP A 45 11.01 0.97 -5.51
N LYS A 46 11.43 2.17 -5.13
CA LYS A 46 12.82 2.63 -5.24
C LYS A 46 13.08 3.74 -4.23
N GLY A 47 14.24 3.68 -3.58
CA GLY A 47 14.70 4.75 -2.69
C GLY A 47 14.41 4.48 -1.23
N THR A 48 14.38 5.55 -0.45
CA THR A 48 14.22 5.51 0.99
C THR A 48 13.27 6.61 1.44
N ILE A 49 12.42 6.30 2.43
CA ILE A 49 11.40 7.22 2.91
C ILE A 49 11.19 7.03 4.42
N ALA A 50 10.80 8.08 5.11
CA ALA A 50 10.34 8.00 6.48
C ALA A 50 8.81 7.99 6.51
N VAL A 51 8.24 7.04 7.24
CA VAL A 51 6.80 6.84 7.38
C VAL A 51 6.41 6.92 8.84
N ARG A 52 5.38 7.68 9.13
CA ARG A 52 4.80 7.76 10.47
C ARG A 52 3.51 6.94 10.53
N ALA A 53 3.40 6.12 11.57
CA ALA A 53 2.19 5.40 11.92
C ALA A 53 1.87 5.76 13.38
N ASP A 54 0.77 6.46 13.60
CA ASP A 54 0.44 7.13 14.87
C ASP A 54 1.63 7.96 15.37
N ASP A 55 2.31 7.54 16.45
CA ASP A 55 3.42 8.29 17.03
C ASP A 55 4.81 7.76 16.64
N THR A 56 4.87 6.72 15.80
CA THR A 56 6.11 6.04 15.47
C THR A 56 6.56 6.33 14.05
N TRP A 57 7.78 6.83 13.91
CA TRP A 57 8.45 6.99 12.62
C TRP A 57 9.31 5.78 12.31
N THR A 58 9.21 5.28 11.08
CA THR A 58 9.98 4.14 10.59
C THR A 58 10.60 4.50 9.25
N THR A 59 11.85 4.09 9.04
CA THR A 59 12.51 4.26 7.75
C THR A 59 12.26 3.03 6.90
N LEU A 60 11.72 3.24 5.70
CA LEU A 60 11.49 2.19 4.71
C LEU A 60 12.43 2.41 3.52
N LYS A 61 12.89 1.31 2.95
CA LYS A 61 13.76 1.31 1.78
C LYS A 61 13.20 0.42 0.68
N THR A 62 13.83 0.43 -0.47
CA THR A 62 13.40 -0.37 -1.63
C THR A 62 13.01 -1.78 -1.24
N GLY A 63 11.80 -2.19 -1.59
CA GLY A 63 11.25 -3.50 -1.30
C GLY A 63 10.41 -3.58 -0.03
N ASP A 64 10.39 -2.53 0.78
CA ASP A 64 9.63 -2.52 2.03
C ASP A 64 8.19 -2.06 1.81
N ILE A 65 7.27 -2.64 2.57
CA ILE A 65 5.85 -2.29 2.57
C ILE A 65 5.35 -2.11 4.00
N ILE A 66 4.49 -1.13 4.20
CA ILE A 66 3.81 -0.90 5.47
C ILE A 66 2.31 -0.82 5.24
N PHE A 67 1.53 -1.36 6.19
CA PHE A 67 0.07 -1.27 6.16
C PHE A 67 -0.41 -0.33 7.25
N HIS A 68 -1.35 0.55 6.89
CA HIS A 68 -2.03 1.43 7.83
C HIS A 68 -3.46 0.96 8.01
N GLN A 69 -3.81 0.59 9.24
CA GLN A 69 -5.17 0.17 9.57
C GLN A 69 -6.16 1.35 9.52
N PRO A 70 -7.46 1.08 9.42
CA PRO A 70 -8.46 2.14 9.50
C PRO A 70 -8.27 3.04 10.73
N ASN A 71 -8.39 4.35 10.50
CA ASN A 71 -8.30 5.41 11.52
C ASN A 71 -6.91 5.61 12.13
N GLU A 72 -5.89 4.91 11.66
CA GLU A 72 -4.51 5.17 12.06
C GLU A 72 -4.00 6.44 11.38
N PHE A 73 -3.42 7.35 12.16
CA PHE A 73 -2.78 8.53 11.58
C PHE A 73 -1.48 8.12 10.89
N HIS A 74 -1.30 8.58 9.66
CA HIS A 74 -0.09 8.26 8.90
C HIS A 74 0.40 9.47 8.12
N ALA A 75 1.72 9.57 8.02
CA ALA A 75 2.42 10.64 7.32
C ALA A 75 3.66 10.09 6.65
N ILE A 76 4.17 10.80 5.65
CA ILE A 76 5.41 10.44 4.97
C ILE A 76 6.25 11.68 4.72
N LYS A 77 7.55 11.51 4.68
CA LYS A 77 8.48 12.55 4.27
C LYS A 77 9.71 11.96 3.60
N SER A 78 10.27 12.72 2.69
CA SER A 78 11.53 12.32 2.06
C SER A 78 12.67 12.43 3.06
N ILE A 79 13.64 11.53 2.95
CA ILE A 79 14.88 11.57 3.73
C ILE A 79 16.07 11.39 2.79
N GLY A 80 17.21 11.97 3.15
CA GLY A 80 18.41 11.88 2.33
C GLY A 80 18.27 12.61 1.00
N LYS A 81 19.01 12.12 0.01
CA LYS A 81 19.10 12.72 -1.33
C LYS A 81 18.34 11.95 -2.39
N ASP A 82 17.65 10.89 -1.99
CA ASP A 82 16.93 10.01 -2.91
C ASP A 82 15.69 10.69 -3.49
N SER A 83 15.30 10.24 -4.68
CA SER A 83 14.03 10.57 -5.31
C SER A 83 13.21 9.28 -5.36
N PRO A 84 12.48 8.95 -4.31
CA PRO A 84 11.83 7.64 -4.21
C PRO A 84 10.64 7.49 -5.15
N ASN A 85 10.38 6.25 -5.53
CA ASN A 85 9.17 5.84 -6.23
C ASN A 85 8.31 5.05 -5.26
N LEU A 86 7.04 5.41 -5.14
CA LEU A 86 6.13 4.84 -4.15
C LEU A 86 4.87 4.32 -4.81
N VAL A 87 4.38 3.19 -4.31
CA VAL A 87 3.06 2.66 -4.64
C VAL A 87 2.18 2.79 -3.41
N VAL A 88 1.03 3.45 -3.56
CA VAL A 88 0.08 3.65 -2.45
C VAL A 88 -1.28 3.15 -2.90
N MET A 89 -1.86 2.21 -2.15
CA MET A 89 -3.19 1.67 -2.44
C MET A 89 -4.06 1.74 -1.20
N SER A 90 -5.27 2.29 -1.37
CA SER A 90 -6.30 2.34 -0.33
C SER A 90 -7.45 1.43 -0.70
N PHE A 91 -7.97 0.70 0.27
CA PHE A 91 -8.99 -0.31 0.03
C PHE A 91 -9.83 -0.58 1.28
N THR A 92 -11.03 -1.10 1.05
CA THR A 92 -11.89 -1.56 2.14
C THR A 92 -11.77 -3.08 2.30
N CYS A 93 -11.67 -3.53 3.54
CA CYS A 93 -11.55 -4.94 3.84
C CYS A 93 -11.97 -5.20 5.29
N ASP A 94 -12.94 -6.09 5.48
CA ASP A 94 -13.44 -6.46 6.81
C ASP A 94 -12.90 -7.79 7.29
N SER A 95 -11.99 -8.40 6.55
CA SER A 95 -11.48 -9.72 6.90
C SER A 95 -10.68 -9.68 8.21
N PRO A 96 -11.01 -10.51 9.21
CA PRO A 96 -10.27 -10.54 10.48
C PRO A 96 -8.78 -10.83 10.33
N ALA A 97 -8.38 -11.54 9.27
CA ALA A 97 -6.98 -11.84 9.00
C ALA A 97 -6.13 -10.59 8.74
N MET A 98 -6.76 -9.45 8.41
CA MET A 98 -6.05 -8.18 8.26
C MET A 98 -5.40 -7.69 9.56
N ASP A 99 -5.85 -8.17 10.72
CA ASP A 99 -5.23 -7.83 12.01
C ASP A 99 -3.76 -8.20 12.06
N PHE A 100 -3.34 -9.18 11.26
CA PHE A 100 -1.94 -9.56 11.14
C PHE A 100 -1.05 -8.40 10.69
N PHE A 101 -1.58 -7.46 9.92
CA PHE A 101 -0.82 -6.34 9.34
C PHE A 101 -0.78 -5.11 10.24
N ILE A 102 -1.51 -5.11 11.35
CA ILE A 102 -1.56 -3.98 12.27
C ILE A 102 -0.17 -3.71 12.86
N ARG A 103 0.34 -2.47 12.66
CA ARG A 103 1.63 -2.01 13.18
C ARG A 103 2.82 -2.85 12.71
N ARG A 104 2.73 -3.40 11.51
CA ARG A 104 3.80 -4.20 10.92
C ARG A 104 4.25 -3.64 9.58
N ASN A 105 5.53 -3.79 9.32
CA ASN A 105 6.10 -3.58 8.00
C ASN A 105 6.88 -4.84 7.61
N PHE A 106 7.08 -5.00 6.31
CA PHE A 106 7.69 -6.20 5.74
C PHE A 106 8.61 -5.83 4.60
N THR A 107 9.60 -6.67 4.34
CA THR A 107 10.38 -6.61 3.11
C THR A 107 9.86 -7.69 2.19
N LEU A 108 9.42 -7.29 0.99
CA LEU A 108 8.84 -8.21 0.03
C LEU A 108 9.93 -9.02 -0.69
N SER A 109 9.60 -10.28 -0.98
CA SER A 109 10.42 -11.13 -1.85
C SER A 109 10.36 -10.60 -3.29
N MET A 110 11.26 -11.07 -4.16
CA MET A 110 11.24 -10.70 -5.58
C MET A 110 9.94 -11.12 -6.26
N GLU A 111 9.38 -12.27 -5.88
CA GLU A 111 8.11 -12.75 -6.39
C GLU A 111 6.96 -11.83 -5.99
N GLU A 112 6.91 -11.44 -4.71
CA GLU A 112 5.89 -10.51 -4.21
C GLU A 112 6.02 -9.13 -4.85
N ARG A 113 7.25 -8.64 -5.06
CA ARG A 113 7.50 -7.38 -5.76
C ARG A 113 6.99 -7.43 -7.20
N SER A 114 7.12 -8.57 -7.86
CA SER A 114 6.58 -8.78 -9.19
C SER A 114 5.05 -8.66 -9.20
N MET A 115 4.38 -9.13 -8.17
CA MET A 115 2.93 -8.99 -8.02
C MET A 115 2.51 -7.53 -7.91
N ILE A 116 3.27 -6.71 -7.17
CA ILE A 116 3.00 -5.26 -7.09
C ILE A 116 3.10 -4.63 -8.48
N SER A 117 4.12 -5.00 -9.27
CA SER A 117 4.28 -4.49 -10.62
C SER A 117 3.09 -4.84 -11.51
N GLN A 118 2.54 -6.05 -11.37
CA GLN A 118 1.35 -6.48 -12.11
C GLN A 118 0.11 -5.68 -11.71
N ILE A 119 -0.04 -5.37 -10.43
CA ILE A 119 -1.15 -4.52 -9.96
C ILE A 119 -1.10 -3.16 -10.67
N ILE A 120 0.08 -2.57 -10.79
CA ILE A 120 0.25 -1.28 -11.46
C ILE A 120 -0.12 -1.37 -12.94
N ILE A 121 0.32 -2.42 -13.63
CA ILE A 121 0.02 -2.63 -15.05
C ILE A 121 -1.49 -2.75 -15.26
N GLU A 122 -2.18 -3.56 -14.46
CA GLU A 122 -3.62 -3.74 -14.55
C GLU A 122 -4.38 -2.44 -14.24
N ALA A 123 -3.92 -1.69 -13.24
CA ALA A 123 -4.55 -0.45 -12.85
C ALA A 123 -4.48 0.62 -13.94
N ARG A 124 -3.37 0.70 -14.66
CA ARG A 124 -3.22 1.65 -15.79
C ARG A 124 -4.21 1.37 -16.91
N GLN A 125 -4.64 0.13 -17.05
CA GLN A 125 -5.62 -0.27 -18.05
C GLN A 125 -7.07 -0.08 -17.59
N THR A 126 -7.28 -0.03 -16.28
CA THR A 126 -8.61 -0.04 -15.66
C THR A 126 -9.08 1.34 -15.23
N PHE A 127 -8.17 2.15 -14.64
CA PHE A 127 -8.53 3.45 -14.08
C PHE A 127 -8.22 4.59 -15.06
N SER A 128 -9.13 5.57 -15.11
CA SER A 128 -9.00 6.72 -15.98
C SER A 128 -8.11 7.83 -15.42
N THR A 129 -7.97 7.91 -14.09
CA THR A 129 -7.15 8.93 -13.43
C THR A 129 -5.68 8.53 -13.48
N PRO A 130 -4.78 9.46 -13.91
CA PRO A 130 -3.35 9.19 -13.85
C PRO A 130 -2.89 8.86 -12.42
N MET A 131 -2.07 7.84 -12.27
CA MET A 131 -1.70 7.29 -10.96
C MET A 131 -0.80 8.22 -10.14
N HIS A 132 -0.12 9.17 -10.78
CA HIS A 132 0.76 10.11 -10.10
C HIS A 132 0.01 11.33 -9.53
N ILE A 133 -1.28 11.47 -9.83
CA ILE A 133 -2.10 12.58 -9.35
C ILE A 133 -2.87 12.12 -8.11
N PRO A 134 -2.67 12.76 -6.94
CA PRO A 134 -3.40 12.42 -5.74
C PRO A 134 -4.82 12.98 -5.81
N SER A 135 -5.68 12.30 -6.56
CA SER A 135 -7.10 12.65 -6.66
C SER A 135 -7.95 11.61 -5.97
N VAL A 136 -9.13 12.02 -5.54
CA VAL A 136 -10.13 11.13 -4.95
C VAL A 136 -11.19 10.88 -6.00
N GLU A 137 -11.32 9.61 -6.37
CA GLU A 137 -12.43 9.17 -7.21
C GLU A 137 -13.14 8.00 -6.62
#